data_c11e85bcbde2604b9828c0d30d2d0fff
#
_entry.id   c11e85bcbde2604b9828c0d30d2d0fff
#
_cell.length_a   1.000
_cell.length_b   1.000
_cell.length_c   1.000
_cell.angle_alpha   90.00
_cell.angle_beta   90.00
_cell.angle_gamma   90.00
#
_symmetry.space_group_name_H-M   'P 1'
#
loop_
_entity.id
_entity.type
_entity.pdbx_description
1 polymer ?
#
loop_
_entity_poly.entity_id
_entity_poly.type
_entity_poly.pdbx_seq_one_letter_code
_entity_poly.pdbx_strand_id
1 'polypeptide(L)'
;NGDYQLLASLHGRKEPIEIQVPLPAKEPTEEQLLDEGYNWLTAKRLLDRNSSAADIRDDLFLPTDVEKFGAMVEWVSNNPDFITVEGLVTRPEYGEEAQEVTLKAIISIGARQKEKEFIFTVSPITLEEKLQDGIEVSEEHVALPTKVGEDSVAWGTEKKSNALSAVVFSVGLILVIGLLLFKELEDKHRQRNREIKLDFPEFLSKLSLLLGAGLNI
;
A
#
# COMPACT_ATOMS: atom_id res chain seq x y z
N ASN A 1 6.69 37.61 17.87
CA ASN A 1 7.88 37.92 18.68
C ASN A 1 8.36 39.27 18.23
N GLY A 2 8.15 40.32 19.08
CA GLY A 2 8.68 41.65 18.85
C GLY A 2 9.80 41.87 19.84
N ASP A 3 11.02 42.02 19.35
CA ASP A 3 12.14 42.47 20.18
C ASP A 3 12.09 43.99 20.20
N TYR A 4 12.12 44.59 21.40
CA TYR A 4 12.31 46.01 21.52
C TYR A 4 13.79 46.33 21.62
N GLN A 5 14.28 47.22 20.76
CA GLN A 5 15.61 47.82 20.86
C GLN A 5 15.53 49.02 21.81
N LEU A 6 16.15 48.91 22.95
CA LEU A 6 16.30 50.03 23.88
C LEU A 6 17.70 50.63 23.75
N LEU A 7 17.78 51.96 23.64
CA LEU A 7 19.02 52.71 23.62
C LEU A 7 19.34 53.19 25.04
N ALA A 8 20.39 52.62 25.64
CA ALA A 8 20.88 53.06 26.94
C ALA A 8 22.01 54.08 26.76
N SER A 9 21.79 55.35 27.20
CA SER A 9 22.82 56.41 27.21
C SER A 9 23.46 56.50 28.57
N LEU A 10 24.77 56.28 28.66
CA LEU A 10 25.54 56.52 29.88
C LEU A 10 26.21 57.89 29.88
N HIS A 11 26.18 58.53 31.03
CA HIS A 11 26.86 59.82 31.22
C HIS A 11 28.38 59.69 31.00
N GLY A 12 28.91 60.32 29.99
CA GLY A 12 30.34 60.27 29.61
C GLY A 12 30.65 59.37 28.39
N ARG A 13 29.68 58.66 27.82
CA ARG A 13 29.82 57.94 26.55
C ARG A 13 29.12 58.73 25.41
N LYS A 14 29.80 58.84 24.26
CA LYS A 14 29.25 59.50 23.08
C LYS A 14 28.25 58.66 22.27
N GLU A 15 28.24 57.35 22.42
CA GLU A 15 27.38 56.46 21.67
C GLU A 15 26.48 55.65 22.61
N PRO A 16 25.17 55.58 22.32
CA PRO A 16 24.24 54.77 23.08
C PRO A 16 24.52 53.26 22.84
N ILE A 17 24.23 52.44 23.84
CA ILE A 17 24.32 51.00 23.76
C ILE A 17 22.95 50.46 23.39
N GLU A 18 22.86 49.71 22.29
CA GLU A 18 21.63 48.95 21.94
C GLU A 18 21.49 47.70 22.79
N ILE A 19 20.36 47.63 23.49
CA ILE A 19 20.01 46.44 24.30
C ILE A 19 18.74 45.84 23.72
N GLN A 20 18.82 44.60 23.26
CA GLN A 20 17.64 43.84 22.86
C GLN A 20 16.97 43.24 24.10
N VAL A 21 15.74 43.65 24.38
CA VAL A 21 14.94 43.14 25.48
C VAL A 21 13.89 42.19 24.90
N PRO A 22 14.00 40.87 25.15
CA PRO A 22 12.97 39.93 24.72
C PRO A 22 11.70 40.21 25.52
N LEU A 23 10.61 40.47 24.82
CA LEU A 23 9.30 40.58 25.45
C LEU A 23 8.85 39.18 25.89
N PRO A 24 8.28 39.02 27.08
CA PRO A 24 7.61 37.80 27.44
C PRO A 24 6.51 37.52 26.40
N ALA A 25 6.47 36.29 25.92
CA ALA A 25 5.40 35.87 25.01
C ALA A 25 4.06 36.14 25.71
N LYS A 26 3.18 36.88 25.06
CA LYS A 26 1.83 37.12 25.59
C LYS A 26 1.12 35.77 25.66
N GLU A 27 0.65 35.39 26.83
CA GLU A 27 -0.16 34.20 26.98
C GLU A 27 -1.38 34.28 26.06
N PRO A 28 -1.71 33.18 25.34
CA PRO A 28 -2.87 33.15 24.46
C PRO A 28 -4.13 33.33 25.27
N THR A 29 -5.08 34.07 24.75
CA THR A 29 -6.40 34.24 25.37
C THR A 29 -7.22 32.95 25.21
N GLU A 30 -8.22 32.74 26.10
CA GLU A 30 -9.16 31.61 26.00
C GLU A 30 -9.80 31.52 24.60
N GLU A 31 -10.11 32.65 23.97
CA GLU A 31 -10.67 32.73 22.62
C GLU A 31 -9.69 32.23 21.56
N GLN A 32 -8.42 32.61 21.67
CA GLN A 32 -7.37 32.12 20.75
C GLN A 32 -7.15 30.62 20.91
N LEU A 33 -7.12 30.15 22.16
CA LEU A 33 -6.99 28.70 22.44
C LEU A 33 -8.21 27.91 21.91
N LEU A 34 -9.42 28.48 22.06
CA LEU A 34 -10.63 27.87 21.54
C LEU A 34 -10.63 27.81 20.01
N ASP A 35 -10.15 28.86 19.34
CA ASP A 35 -9.98 28.86 17.88
C ASP A 35 -8.93 27.87 17.40
N GLU A 36 -7.84 27.76 18.12
CA GLU A 36 -6.83 26.75 17.83
C GLU A 36 -7.35 25.32 18.03
N GLY A 37 -8.09 25.06 19.11
CA GLY A 37 -8.76 23.78 19.36
C GLY A 37 -9.78 23.43 18.28
N TYR A 38 -10.60 24.40 17.88
CA TYR A 38 -11.57 24.27 16.79
C TYR A 38 -10.89 23.90 15.45
N ASN A 39 -9.79 24.57 15.12
CA ASN A 39 -9.04 24.33 13.90
C ASN A 39 -8.25 23.01 13.94
N TRP A 40 -7.79 22.62 15.13
CA TRP A 40 -7.11 21.34 15.33
C TRP A 40 -8.02 20.14 15.10
N LEU A 41 -9.30 20.25 15.47
CA LEU A 41 -10.27 19.19 15.28
C LEU A 41 -10.68 19.14 13.79
N THR A 42 -10.15 18.18 13.06
CA THR A 42 -10.42 17.97 11.62
C THR A 42 -10.97 16.59 11.37
N ALA A 43 -11.80 16.42 10.34
CA ALA A 43 -12.31 15.10 9.95
C ALA A 43 -11.18 14.06 9.81
N LYS A 44 -10.06 14.46 9.21
CA LYS A 44 -8.90 13.57 9.03
C LYS A 44 -8.34 13.01 10.34
N ARG A 45 -8.42 13.73 11.44
CA ARG A 45 -7.96 13.24 12.76
C ARG A 45 -8.92 12.27 13.40
N LEU A 46 -10.20 12.38 13.05
CA LEU A 46 -11.25 11.52 13.57
C LEU A 46 -11.33 10.16 12.87
N LEU A 47 -10.76 10.07 11.65
CA LEU A 47 -10.88 8.87 10.81
C LEU A 47 -10.15 7.64 11.37
N ASP A 48 -9.17 7.79 12.25
CA ASP A 48 -8.31 6.72 12.77
C ASP A 48 -7.79 5.80 11.65
N ARG A 49 -8.36 4.60 11.51
CA ARG A 49 -8.02 3.61 10.48
C ARG A 49 -8.78 3.80 9.17
N ASN A 50 -9.84 4.58 9.19
CA ASN A 50 -10.65 4.83 8.00
C ASN A 50 -9.89 5.71 6.99
N SER A 51 -10.03 5.42 5.70
CA SER A 51 -9.36 6.16 4.64
C SER A 51 -10.08 7.45 4.24
N SER A 52 -11.39 7.52 4.45
CA SER A 52 -12.27 8.62 4.02
C SER A 52 -13.49 8.79 4.91
N ALA A 53 -13.97 10.02 5.07
CA ALA A 53 -15.24 10.32 5.73
C ALA A 53 -16.46 9.78 4.96
N ALA A 54 -16.32 9.51 3.66
CA ALA A 54 -17.38 8.94 2.82
C ALA A 54 -17.40 7.40 2.81
N ASP A 55 -16.46 6.74 3.53
CA ASP A 55 -16.38 5.28 3.61
C ASP A 55 -15.83 4.89 4.99
N ILE A 56 -16.73 4.89 5.96
CA ILE A 56 -16.42 4.51 7.35
C ILE A 56 -16.74 3.04 7.53
N ARG A 57 -15.74 2.29 7.98
CA ARG A 57 -15.79 0.83 8.21
C ARG A 57 -15.30 0.43 9.58
N ASP A 58 -14.40 1.22 10.16
CA ASP A 58 -13.81 1.03 11.48
C ASP A 58 -14.23 2.15 12.42
N ASP A 59 -14.00 1.96 13.73
CA ASP A 59 -14.28 2.95 14.76
C ASP A 59 -13.57 4.27 14.48
N LEU A 60 -14.16 5.36 15.00
CA LEU A 60 -13.63 6.71 14.90
C LEU A 60 -12.89 7.08 16.18
N PHE A 61 -11.86 7.90 16.04
CA PHE A 61 -11.20 8.52 17.19
C PHE A 61 -11.89 9.83 17.55
N LEU A 62 -12.71 9.84 18.60
CA LEU A 62 -13.41 11.00 19.12
C LEU A 62 -12.75 11.48 20.42
N PRO A 63 -11.83 12.47 20.37
CA PRO A 63 -11.19 12.98 21.58
C PRO A 63 -12.19 13.72 22.46
N THR A 64 -12.16 13.46 23.77
CA THR A 64 -12.97 14.16 24.77
C THR A 64 -12.24 15.39 25.35
N ASP A 65 -10.94 15.47 25.15
CA ASP A 65 -10.12 16.60 25.53
C ASP A 65 -9.04 16.89 24.48
N VAL A 66 -8.57 18.12 24.47
CA VAL A 66 -7.41 18.55 23.67
C VAL A 66 -6.46 19.25 24.63
N GLU A 67 -5.68 18.44 25.38
CA GLU A 67 -4.75 18.92 26.45
C GLU A 67 -3.88 20.10 26.00
N LYS A 68 -3.41 20.09 24.75
CA LYS A 68 -2.58 21.15 24.19
C LYS A 68 -3.19 22.55 24.32
N PHE A 69 -4.50 22.65 24.30
CA PHE A 69 -5.25 23.91 24.34
C PHE A 69 -6.10 24.02 25.60
N GLY A 70 -6.11 23.00 26.47
CA GLY A 70 -7.00 22.95 27.63
C GLY A 70 -8.49 22.94 27.25
N ALA A 71 -8.80 22.43 26.05
CA ALA A 71 -10.17 22.39 25.53
C ALA A 71 -10.81 21.01 25.83
N MET A 72 -12.05 21.03 26.28
CA MET A 72 -12.90 19.83 26.37
C MET A 72 -13.77 19.72 25.14
N VAL A 73 -14.04 18.48 24.69
CA VAL A 73 -14.90 18.21 23.55
C VAL A 73 -16.01 17.25 23.96
N GLU A 74 -17.24 17.67 23.80
CA GLU A 74 -18.43 16.86 23.95
C GLU A 74 -18.98 16.49 22.58
N TRP A 75 -19.35 15.23 22.39
CA TRP A 75 -19.85 14.73 21.13
C TRP A 75 -21.34 14.45 21.18
N VAL A 76 -22.04 14.78 20.09
CA VAL A 76 -23.45 14.45 19.89
C VAL A 76 -23.59 13.79 18.53
N SER A 77 -24.20 12.61 18.50
CA SER A 77 -24.51 11.89 17.27
C SER A 77 -25.99 12.07 16.91
N ASN A 78 -26.31 12.33 15.64
CA ASN A 78 -27.69 12.33 15.16
C ASN A 78 -28.26 10.92 14.97
N ASN A 79 -27.36 9.91 14.88
CA ASN A 79 -27.74 8.51 14.72
C ASN A 79 -26.75 7.59 15.49
N PRO A 80 -26.96 7.45 16.83
CA PRO A 80 -26.06 6.70 17.69
C PRO A 80 -26.09 5.18 17.44
N ASP A 81 -27.09 4.67 16.70
CA ASP A 81 -27.15 3.25 16.33
C ASP A 81 -26.02 2.86 15.36
N PHE A 82 -25.53 3.82 14.56
CA PHE A 82 -24.45 3.60 13.62
C PHE A 82 -23.11 4.19 14.08
N ILE A 83 -23.10 5.37 14.72
CA ILE A 83 -21.89 5.94 15.31
C ILE A 83 -22.23 6.49 16.69
N THR A 84 -21.67 5.90 17.74
CA THR A 84 -21.87 6.35 19.12
C THR A 84 -21.05 7.61 19.43
N VAL A 85 -21.31 8.23 20.57
CA VAL A 85 -20.55 9.41 21.05
C VAL A 85 -19.11 9.06 21.47
N GLU A 86 -18.81 7.78 21.69
CA GLU A 86 -17.48 7.25 21.95
C GLU A 86 -16.73 6.94 20.66
N GLY A 87 -17.40 7.00 19.50
CA GLY A 87 -16.80 6.71 18.20
C GLY A 87 -16.91 5.25 17.75
N LEU A 88 -17.66 4.41 18.48
CA LEU A 88 -17.91 3.03 18.06
C LEU A 88 -18.83 3.03 16.84
N VAL A 89 -18.44 2.24 15.82
CA VAL A 89 -19.16 2.16 14.55
C VAL A 89 -19.84 0.81 14.39
N THR A 90 -21.17 0.85 14.20
CA THR A 90 -21.98 -0.30 13.82
C THR A 90 -22.33 -0.19 12.35
N ARG A 91 -21.83 -1.10 11.53
CA ARG A 91 -22.07 -1.06 10.07
C ARG A 91 -23.42 -1.67 9.71
N PRO A 92 -24.13 -1.11 8.70
CA PRO A 92 -25.29 -1.75 8.11
C PRO A 92 -24.97 -3.16 7.60
N GLU A 93 -25.95 -4.04 7.62
CA GLU A 93 -25.79 -5.42 7.12
C GLU A 93 -25.55 -5.46 5.59
N TYR A 94 -25.02 -6.59 5.12
CA TYR A 94 -24.85 -6.83 3.68
C TYR A 94 -26.20 -6.70 2.94
N GLY A 95 -26.22 -5.88 1.89
CA GLY A 95 -27.42 -5.58 1.10
C GLY A 95 -28.20 -4.37 1.57
N GLU A 96 -27.88 -3.77 2.71
CA GLU A 96 -28.44 -2.51 3.17
C GLU A 96 -27.72 -1.31 2.54
N GLU A 97 -28.36 -0.13 2.59
CA GLU A 97 -27.77 1.11 2.10
C GLU A 97 -26.79 1.71 3.12
N ALA A 98 -25.77 2.41 2.61
CA ALA A 98 -24.85 3.18 3.45
C ALA A 98 -25.61 4.25 4.23
N GLN A 99 -25.20 4.50 5.48
CA GLN A 99 -25.88 5.42 6.40
C GLN A 99 -25.06 6.69 6.61
N GLU A 100 -25.69 7.83 6.40
CA GLU A 100 -25.09 9.12 6.69
C GLU A 100 -25.33 9.51 8.15
N VAL A 101 -24.25 9.79 8.88
CA VAL A 101 -24.27 10.19 10.28
C VAL A 101 -23.57 11.51 10.45
N THR A 102 -24.24 12.46 11.14
CA THR A 102 -23.65 13.76 11.51
C THR A 102 -23.23 13.72 12.97
N LEU A 103 -21.93 13.91 13.21
CA LEU A 103 -21.39 14.12 14.56
C LEU A 103 -21.16 15.60 14.80
N LYS A 104 -21.70 16.12 15.91
CA LYS A 104 -21.48 17.47 16.37
C LYS A 104 -20.48 17.47 17.53
N ALA A 105 -19.38 18.20 17.39
CA ALA A 105 -18.42 18.45 18.44
C ALA A 105 -18.74 19.80 19.11
N ILE A 106 -18.91 19.82 20.42
CA ILE A 106 -19.03 21.03 21.24
C ILE A 106 -17.70 21.20 21.97
N ILE A 107 -16.90 22.15 21.50
CA ILE A 107 -15.56 22.43 22.01
C ILE A 107 -15.68 23.56 23.03
N SER A 108 -15.20 23.37 24.26
CA SER A 108 -15.34 24.32 25.35
C SER A 108 -14.01 24.61 26.04
N ILE A 109 -13.79 25.90 26.40
CA ILE A 109 -12.72 26.37 27.29
C ILE A 109 -13.30 27.37 28.25
N GLY A 110 -13.27 27.07 29.55
CA GLY A 110 -13.93 27.91 30.57
C GLY A 110 -15.42 28.06 30.27
N ALA A 111 -15.90 29.31 30.13
CA ALA A 111 -17.30 29.62 29.82
C ALA A 111 -17.58 29.77 28.31
N ARG A 112 -16.58 29.62 27.46
CA ARG A 112 -16.70 29.78 26.01
C ARG A 112 -16.85 28.43 25.32
N GLN A 113 -17.68 28.37 24.27
CA GLN A 113 -17.87 27.17 23.48
C GLN A 113 -18.00 27.49 21.99
N LYS A 114 -17.61 26.53 21.14
CA LYS A 114 -17.82 26.51 19.68
C LYS A 114 -18.30 25.15 19.24
N GLU A 115 -19.19 25.12 18.27
CA GLU A 115 -19.72 23.89 17.69
C GLU A 115 -19.11 23.62 16.32
N LYS A 116 -18.87 22.35 16.00
CA LYS A 116 -18.38 21.92 14.70
C LYS A 116 -19.07 20.62 14.29
N GLU A 117 -19.55 20.56 13.07
CA GLU A 117 -20.21 19.39 12.52
C GLU A 117 -19.31 18.64 11.57
N PHE A 118 -19.42 17.31 11.61
CA PHE A 118 -18.72 16.36 10.74
C PHE A 118 -19.75 15.37 10.19
N ILE A 119 -19.71 15.17 8.88
CA ILE A 119 -20.59 14.23 8.19
C ILE A 119 -19.75 13.02 7.80
N PHE A 120 -20.22 11.83 8.18
CA PHE A 120 -19.61 10.55 7.89
C PHE A 120 -20.62 9.64 7.21
N THR A 121 -20.14 8.83 6.26
CA THR A 121 -20.95 7.81 5.60
C THR A 121 -20.46 6.44 6.06
N VAL A 122 -21.28 5.71 6.81
CA VAL A 122 -20.98 4.35 7.26
C VAL A 122 -21.36 3.38 6.16
N SER A 123 -20.35 2.68 5.65
CA SER A 123 -20.51 1.70 4.56
C SER A 123 -21.02 0.37 5.09
N PRO A 124 -21.93 -0.31 4.37
CA PRO A 124 -22.42 -1.62 4.75
C PRO A 124 -21.31 -2.69 4.71
N ILE A 125 -21.53 -3.81 5.38
CA ILE A 125 -20.68 -4.98 5.32
C ILE A 125 -20.68 -5.49 3.86
N THR A 126 -19.49 -5.75 3.30
CA THR A 126 -19.37 -6.26 1.93
C THR A 126 -19.68 -7.75 1.88
N LEU A 127 -20.03 -8.26 0.68
CA LEU A 127 -20.21 -9.70 0.46
C LEU A 127 -18.96 -10.50 0.84
N GLU A 128 -17.79 -9.97 0.51
CA GLU A 128 -16.49 -10.62 0.81
C GLU A 128 -16.27 -10.76 2.32
N GLU A 129 -16.49 -9.68 3.09
CA GLU A 129 -16.38 -9.68 4.54
C GLU A 129 -17.39 -10.65 5.17
N LYS A 130 -18.64 -10.66 4.70
CA LYS A 130 -19.68 -11.57 5.20
C LYS A 130 -19.38 -13.04 4.91
N LEU A 131 -18.79 -13.34 3.73
CA LEU A 131 -18.32 -14.67 3.38
C LEU A 131 -17.15 -15.09 4.27
N GLN A 132 -16.21 -14.18 4.52
CA GLN A 132 -15.04 -14.45 5.32
C GLN A 132 -15.38 -14.70 6.79
N ASP A 133 -16.32 -13.93 7.34
CA ASP A 133 -16.84 -14.10 8.71
C ASP A 133 -17.59 -15.43 8.88
N GLY A 134 -18.25 -15.91 7.82
CA GLY A 134 -18.93 -17.21 7.79
C GLY A 134 -18.02 -18.43 7.65
N ILE A 135 -16.69 -18.26 7.49
CA ILE A 135 -15.76 -19.37 7.40
C ILE A 135 -15.36 -19.85 8.80
N GLU A 136 -15.77 -21.05 9.16
CA GLU A 136 -15.37 -21.67 10.42
C GLU A 136 -14.15 -22.58 10.19
N VAL A 137 -13.06 -22.28 10.87
CA VAL A 137 -11.82 -23.07 10.81
C VAL A 137 -11.67 -23.86 12.10
N SER A 138 -11.63 -25.20 12.01
CA SER A 138 -11.29 -26.11 13.10
C SER A 138 -9.99 -26.86 12.78
N GLU A 139 -9.42 -27.58 13.75
CA GLU A 139 -8.15 -28.32 13.55
C GLU A 139 -8.24 -29.40 12.47
N GLU A 140 -9.43 -29.94 12.20
CA GLU A 140 -9.62 -31.07 11.26
C GLU A 140 -10.31 -30.66 9.95
N HIS A 141 -11.09 -29.54 9.94
CA HIS A 141 -11.86 -29.15 8.76
C HIS A 141 -12.13 -27.65 8.71
N VAL A 142 -12.38 -27.16 7.50
CA VAL A 142 -12.85 -25.80 7.22
C VAL A 142 -14.28 -25.91 6.73
N ALA A 143 -15.24 -25.30 7.46
CA ALA A 143 -16.60 -25.18 7.01
C ALA A 143 -16.77 -23.87 6.24
N LEU A 144 -17.31 -23.98 5.03
CA LEU A 144 -17.57 -22.84 4.15
C LEU A 144 -19.07 -22.50 4.19
N PRO A 145 -19.45 -21.21 4.27
CA PRO A 145 -20.85 -20.82 4.25
C PRO A 145 -21.50 -21.21 2.91
N THR A 146 -22.65 -21.84 2.98
CA THR A 146 -23.42 -22.25 1.79
C THR A 146 -24.44 -21.20 1.36
N LYS A 147 -24.69 -20.21 2.21
CA LYS A 147 -25.63 -19.11 1.97
C LYS A 147 -25.10 -17.82 2.59
N VAL A 148 -25.40 -16.69 1.96
CA VAL A 148 -25.21 -15.33 2.49
C VAL A 148 -26.50 -14.56 2.24
N GLY A 149 -27.21 -14.21 3.34
CA GLY A 149 -28.58 -13.69 3.21
C GLY A 149 -29.51 -14.71 2.59
N GLU A 150 -30.18 -14.33 1.50
CA GLU A 150 -31.05 -15.23 0.73
C GLU A 150 -30.33 -15.97 -0.41
N ASP A 151 -29.10 -15.57 -0.75
CA ASP A 151 -28.34 -16.10 -1.87
C ASP A 151 -27.56 -17.36 -1.53
N SER A 152 -27.54 -18.34 -2.45
CA SER A 152 -26.73 -19.55 -2.33
C SER A 152 -25.32 -19.32 -2.82
N VAL A 153 -24.30 -19.74 -2.06
CA VAL A 153 -22.89 -19.61 -2.41
C VAL A 153 -22.35 -20.93 -2.97
N ALA A 154 -21.78 -20.86 -4.16
CA ALA A 154 -21.05 -21.97 -4.77
C ALA A 154 -19.54 -21.73 -4.66
N TRP A 155 -18.85 -22.60 -3.92
CA TRP A 155 -17.40 -22.54 -3.78
C TRP A 155 -16.71 -23.32 -4.90
N GLY A 156 -15.68 -22.72 -5.49
CA GLY A 156 -14.86 -23.32 -6.53
C GLY A 156 -13.39 -23.01 -6.32
N THR A 157 -12.52 -23.93 -6.73
CA THR A 157 -11.08 -23.63 -6.77
C THR A 157 -10.72 -23.05 -8.13
N GLU A 158 -10.10 -21.89 -8.14
CA GLU A 158 -9.51 -21.36 -9.36
C GLU A 158 -8.34 -22.27 -9.76
N LYS A 159 -8.52 -23.07 -10.82
CA LYS A 159 -7.44 -23.84 -11.39
C LYS A 159 -6.46 -22.87 -12.03
N LYS A 160 -5.44 -22.42 -11.28
CA LYS A 160 -4.31 -21.68 -11.86
C LYS A 160 -3.76 -22.51 -13.01
N SER A 161 -4.16 -22.17 -14.22
CA SER A 161 -3.63 -22.78 -15.44
C SER A 161 -2.15 -22.36 -15.54
N ASN A 162 -1.26 -23.28 -15.25
CA ASN A 162 0.17 -23.10 -15.46
C ASN A 162 0.53 -23.17 -16.97
N ALA A 163 -0.42 -22.79 -17.84
CA ALA A 163 -0.23 -22.80 -19.29
C ALA A 163 1.02 -22.02 -19.71
N LEU A 164 1.29 -20.91 -19.05
CA LEU A 164 2.48 -20.11 -19.36
C LEU A 164 3.77 -20.83 -18.99
N SER A 165 3.81 -21.53 -17.85
CA SER A 165 4.98 -22.32 -17.45
C SER A 165 5.16 -23.54 -18.37
N ALA A 166 4.08 -24.20 -18.78
CA ALA A 166 4.13 -25.31 -19.72
C ALA A 166 4.66 -24.87 -21.09
N VAL A 167 4.27 -23.69 -21.58
CA VAL A 167 4.80 -23.11 -22.83
C VAL A 167 6.29 -22.79 -22.69
N VAL A 168 6.71 -22.17 -21.59
CA VAL A 168 8.14 -21.85 -21.37
C VAL A 168 8.98 -23.12 -21.29
N PHE A 169 8.50 -24.16 -20.60
CA PHE A 169 9.19 -25.46 -20.55
C PHE A 169 9.28 -26.14 -21.92
N SER A 170 8.23 -26.09 -22.73
CA SER A 170 8.24 -26.71 -24.06
C SER A 170 9.18 -25.98 -25.02
N VAL A 171 9.22 -24.66 -25.00
CA VAL A 171 10.19 -23.86 -25.81
C VAL A 171 11.62 -24.13 -25.33
N GLY A 172 11.88 -24.18 -24.03
CA GLY A 172 13.18 -24.54 -23.48
C GLY A 172 13.65 -25.92 -23.93
N LEU A 173 12.76 -26.92 -23.90
CA LEU A 173 13.08 -28.28 -24.35
C LEU A 173 13.42 -28.33 -25.85
N ILE A 174 12.67 -27.62 -26.70
CA ILE A 174 12.94 -27.54 -28.16
C ILE A 174 14.30 -26.90 -28.41
N LEU A 175 14.67 -25.84 -27.68
CA LEU A 175 15.99 -25.21 -27.81
C LEU A 175 17.12 -26.15 -27.40
N VAL A 176 16.96 -26.89 -26.30
CA VAL A 176 17.97 -27.85 -25.85
C VAL A 176 18.16 -28.98 -26.89
N ILE A 177 17.07 -29.53 -27.40
CA ILE A 177 17.12 -30.57 -28.46
C ILE A 177 17.78 -30.00 -29.73
N GLY A 178 17.41 -28.78 -30.13
CA GLY A 178 18.03 -28.11 -31.27
C GLY A 178 19.54 -27.93 -31.12
N LEU A 179 20.02 -27.55 -29.95
CA LEU A 179 21.45 -27.41 -29.66
C LEU A 179 22.17 -28.73 -29.66
N LEU A 180 21.56 -29.81 -29.15
CA LEU A 180 22.16 -31.15 -29.19
C LEU A 180 22.28 -31.67 -30.62
N LEU A 181 21.26 -31.51 -31.45
CA LEU A 181 21.30 -31.91 -32.87
C LEU A 181 22.32 -31.08 -33.63
N PHE A 182 22.42 -29.78 -33.36
CA PHE A 182 23.41 -28.92 -34.00
C PHE A 182 24.84 -29.36 -33.66
N LYS A 183 25.12 -29.69 -32.40
CA LYS A 183 26.40 -30.21 -31.95
C LYS A 183 26.75 -31.55 -32.62
N GLU A 184 25.80 -32.47 -32.75
CA GLU A 184 25.98 -33.76 -33.41
C GLU A 184 26.31 -33.56 -34.92
N LEU A 185 25.64 -32.62 -35.59
CA LEU A 185 25.95 -32.26 -36.97
C LEU A 185 27.35 -31.67 -37.12
N GLU A 186 27.77 -30.82 -36.21
CA GLU A 186 29.11 -30.23 -36.22
C GLU A 186 30.20 -31.30 -36.01
N ASP A 187 29.97 -32.23 -35.09
CA ASP A 187 30.90 -33.34 -34.83
C ASP A 187 31.00 -34.28 -36.03
N LYS A 188 29.90 -34.62 -36.73
CA LYS A 188 29.92 -35.35 -37.98
C LYS A 188 30.66 -34.65 -39.10
N HIS A 189 30.49 -33.32 -39.20
CA HIS A 189 31.26 -32.50 -40.15
C HIS A 189 32.76 -32.48 -39.85
N ARG A 190 33.14 -32.39 -38.59
CA ARG A 190 34.54 -32.45 -38.14
C ARG A 190 35.15 -33.82 -38.40
N GLN A 191 34.38 -34.88 -38.18
CA GLN A 191 34.83 -36.26 -38.42
C GLN A 191 35.08 -36.50 -39.91
N ARG A 192 34.14 -36.12 -40.79
CA ARG A 192 34.32 -36.20 -42.26
C ARG A 192 35.52 -35.41 -42.75
N ASN A 193 35.74 -34.21 -42.25
CA ASN A 193 36.91 -33.41 -42.61
C ASN A 193 38.23 -34.02 -42.13
N ARG A 194 38.22 -34.78 -41.04
CA ARG A 194 39.36 -35.54 -40.53
C ARG A 194 39.69 -36.72 -41.42
N GLU A 195 38.67 -37.51 -41.80
CA GLU A 195 38.82 -38.65 -42.70
C GLU A 195 39.36 -38.23 -44.06
N ILE A 196 38.82 -37.16 -44.64
CA ILE A 196 39.36 -36.60 -45.91
C ILE A 196 40.83 -36.18 -45.78
N LYS A 197 41.22 -35.56 -44.67
CA LYS A 197 42.61 -35.15 -44.44
C LYS A 197 43.55 -36.33 -44.21
N LEU A 198 43.09 -37.44 -43.68
CA LEU A 198 43.88 -38.65 -43.46
C LEU A 198 44.02 -39.46 -44.75
N ASP A 199 42.99 -39.57 -45.56
CA ASP A 199 42.97 -40.36 -46.81
C ASP A 199 43.65 -39.65 -47.97
N PHE A 200 43.73 -38.30 -47.94
CA PHE A 200 44.36 -37.51 -49.02
C PHE A 200 45.84 -37.84 -49.24
N PRO A 201 46.70 -37.94 -48.21
CA PRO A 201 48.11 -38.34 -48.43
C PRO A 201 48.26 -39.74 -48.95
N GLU A 202 47.42 -40.70 -48.50
CA GLU A 202 47.44 -42.07 -48.97
C GLU A 202 47.03 -42.19 -50.46
N PHE A 203 45.97 -41.41 -50.84
CA PHE A 203 45.56 -41.28 -52.23
C PHE A 203 46.70 -40.71 -53.14
N LEU A 204 47.35 -39.63 -52.68
CA LEU A 204 48.45 -39.04 -53.39
C LEU A 204 49.65 -40.02 -53.52
N SER A 205 49.92 -40.83 -52.48
CA SER A 205 51.01 -41.83 -52.53
C SER A 205 50.71 -42.95 -53.54
N LYS A 206 49.44 -43.43 -53.53
CA LYS A 206 48.96 -44.44 -54.48
C LYS A 206 49.00 -43.89 -55.92
N LEU A 207 48.58 -42.65 -56.14
CA LEU A 207 48.63 -41.99 -57.47
C LEU A 207 50.01 -41.80 -57.96
N SER A 208 50.96 -41.43 -57.11
CA SER A 208 52.38 -41.28 -57.41
C SER A 208 53.05 -42.61 -57.79
N LEU A 209 52.68 -43.73 -57.10
CA LEU A 209 53.14 -45.06 -57.42
C LEU A 209 52.57 -45.54 -58.76
N LEU A 210 51.34 -45.29 -59.08
CA LEU A 210 50.68 -45.64 -60.36
C LEU A 210 51.32 -44.85 -61.54
N LEU A 211 51.55 -43.54 -61.35
CA LEU A 211 52.23 -42.70 -62.35
C LEU A 211 53.73 -43.12 -62.55
N GLY A 212 54.43 -43.49 -61.46
CA GLY A 212 55.81 -43.97 -61.49
C GLY A 212 55.95 -45.36 -62.15
N ALA A 213 54.88 -46.20 -62.11
CA ALA A 213 54.81 -47.50 -62.77
C ALA A 213 54.55 -47.44 -64.30
N GLY A 214 54.43 -46.22 -64.88
CA GLY A 214 54.23 -46.06 -66.30
C GLY A 214 52.82 -46.36 -66.84
N LEU A 215 51.86 -46.41 -65.98
CA LEU A 215 50.40 -46.50 -66.38
C LEU A 215 49.93 -45.09 -66.83
N ASN A 216 49.96 -44.85 -68.12
CA ASN A 216 49.35 -43.71 -68.77
C ASN A 216 47.81 -43.87 -68.67
N ILE A 217 47.15 -42.88 -68.10
CA ILE A 217 45.67 -42.77 -68.08
C ILE A 217 45.23 -42.13 -69.38
#